data_383c184bf3130a3e16648c0324dd2452
#
_entry.id   383c184bf3130a3e16648c0324dd2452
#
_cell.length_a   1.000
_cell.length_b   1.000
_cell.length_c   1.000
_cell.angle_alpha   90.00
_cell.angle_beta   90.00
_cell.angle_gamma   90.00
#
_symmetry.space_group_name_H-M   'P 1'
#
loop_
_entity.id
_entity.type
_entity.pdbx_description
1 polymer ?
#
loop_
_entity_poly.entity_id
_entity_poly.type
_entity_poly.pdbx_seq_one_letter_code
_entity_poly.pdbx_strand_id
1 'polypeptide(L)'
;MKYPHVQVLIFAKQAIPGEVKTRLIPAIGVEAATRLHCAMTRRVASMVSASALAAYRFAVAGDARDSLFTEFREGLTPICQVGDDLGERMRNAAKQAFDDKLVHTERVILIGADCPTMDASHLEGALKVLESGVEVVFVPAEDGGYVLVGMSRVVDELFQNIAWGTSEVLSMSLKKLSEAGVSTQCLEPLWDVDTVEDLPKLALLEPPLNW
;
A
#
# COMPACT_ATOMS: atom_id res chain seq x y z
N MET A 1 16.38 0.50 12.42
CA MET A 1 15.77 -0.12 11.22
C MET A 1 16.58 -1.34 10.82
N LYS A 2 15.91 -2.44 10.53
CA LYS A 2 16.55 -3.70 10.11
C LYS A 2 17.02 -3.66 8.66
N TYR A 3 16.26 -2.96 7.81
CA TYR A 3 16.52 -2.79 6.37
C TYR A 3 16.75 -1.30 6.04
N PRO A 4 17.98 -0.79 6.21
CA PRO A 4 18.26 0.66 6.12
C PRO A 4 18.14 1.23 4.71
N HIS A 5 18.23 0.38 3.66
CA HIS A 5 18.15 0.77 2.24
C HIS A 5 16.79 0.46 1.62
N VAL A 6 15.74 0.44 2.45
CA VAL A 6 14.36 0.21 2.00
C VAL A 6 13.49 1.39 2.39
N GLN A 7 12.59 1.78 1.49
CA GLN A 7 11.47 2.67 1.82
C GLN A 7 10.14 1.96 1.64
N VAL A 8 9.25 2.11 2.64
CA VAL A 8 7.85 1.70 2.57
C VAL A 8 7.00 2.93 2.27
N LEU A 9 6.21 2.89 1.21
CA LEU A 9 5.28 3.94 0.80
C LEU A 9 3.85 3.47 1.13
N ILE A 10 3.21 4.14 2.09
CA ILE A 10 1.82 3.87 2.47
C ILE A 10 0.92 4.72 1.60
N PHE A 11 0.23 4.08 0.64
CA PHE A 11 -0.71 4.73 -0.26
C PHE A 11 -2.04 4.97 0.46
N ALA A 12 -2.38 6.22 0.65
CA ALA A 12 -3.61 6.62 1.31
C ALA A 12 -4.27 7.79 0.56
N LYS A 13 -5.58 7.93 0.77
CA LYS A 13 -6.36 9.08 0.32
C LYS A 13 -6.66 9.98 1.50
N GLN A 14 -6.66 11.30 1.29
CA GLN A 14 -7.12 12.25 2.30
C GLN A 14 -8.54 11.91 2.73
N ALA A 15 -8.80 11.97 4.05
CA ALA A 15 -10.07 11.55 4.64
C ALA A 15 -11.18 12.60 4.47
N ILE A 16 -11.56 12.90 3.22
CA ILE A 16 -12.64 13.82 2.91
C ILE A 16 -13.97 13.06 2.99
N PRO A 17 -14.93 13.49 3.87
CA PRO A 17 -16.24 12.88 3.97
C PRO A 17 -16.95 12.82 2.61
N GLY A 18 -17.46 11.65 2.25
CA GLY A 18 -18.11 11.41 0.96
C GLY A 18 -17.16 11.03 -0.19
N GLU A 19 -15.84 11.13 0.00
CA GLU A 19 -14.85 10.79 -1.04
C GLU A 19 -14.03 9.54 -0.74
N VAL A 20 -14.07 9.02 0.49
CA VAL A 20 -13.38 7.79 0.91
C VAL A 20 -14.38 6.68 1.20
N LYS A 21 -14.00 5.44 0.88
CA LYS A 21 -14.83 4.24 1.07
C LYS A 21 -16.27 4.41 0.61
N THR A 22 -16.43 5.03 -0.56
CA THR A 22 -17.73 5.43 -1.12
C THR A 22 -18.67 4.25 -1.34
N ARG A 23 -18.14 3.04 -1.60
CA ARG A 23 -18.92 1.80 -1.74
C ARG A 23 -19.57 1.36 -0.41
N LEU A 24 -19.02 1.80 0.73
CA LEU A 24 -19.57 1.50 2.06
C LEU A 24 -20.64 2.51 2.52
N ILE A 25 -20.64 3.71 1.94
CA ILE A 25 -21.54 4.81 2.35
C ILE A 25 -23.03 4.39 2.40
N PRO A 26 -23.57 3.66 1.42
CA PRO A 26 -24.97 3.24 1.46
C PRO A 26 -25.32 2.37 2.68
N ALA A 27 -24.36 1.62 3.23
CA ALA A 27 -24.57 0.72 4.33
C ALA A 27 -24.32 1.35 5.72
N ILE A 28 -23.25 2.17 5.84
CA ILE A 28 -22.81 2.69 7.15
C ILE A 28 -22.84 4.23 7.25
N GLY A 29 -23.15 4.92 6.18
CA GLY A 29 -23.18 6.39 6.11
C GLY A 29 -21.81 7.03 5.92
N VAL A 30 -21.81 8.31 5.52
CA VAL A 30 -20.59 9.06 5.14
C VAL A 30 -19.61 9.16 6.30
N GLU A 31 -20.08 9.52 7.48
CA GLU A 31 -19.22 9.74 8.65
C GLU A 31 -18.55 8.44 9.12
N ALA A 32 -19.30 7.33 9.18
CA ALA A 32 -18.76 6.05 9.58
C ALA A 32 -17.76 5.51 8.57
N ALA A 33 -18.03 5.65 7.27
CA ALA A 33 -17.08 5.29 6.21
C ALA A 33 -15.77 6.10 6.32
N THR A 34 -15.86 7.38 6.63
CA THR A 34 -14.68 8.24 6.84
C THR A 34 -13.91 7.85 8.09
N ARG A 35 -14.59 7.58 9.22
CA ARG A 35 -13.92 7.09 10.44
C ARG A 35 -13.23 5.75 10.22
N LEU A 36 -13.88 4.82 9.51
CA LEU A 36 -13.31 3.53 9.18
C LEU A 36 -12.03 3.69 8.34
N HIS A 37 -12.06 4.55 7.30
CA HIS A 37 -10.88 4.87 6.50
C HIS A 37 -9.72 5.38 7.38
N CYS A 38 -9.99 6.34 8.27
CA CYS A 38 -8.98 6.87 9.18
C CYS A 38 -8.43 5.79 10.13
N ALA A 39 -9.30 4.93 10.67
CA ALA A 39 -8.90 3.88 11.60
C ALA A 39 -8.00 2.84 10.90
N MET A 40 -8.34 2.40 9.68
CA MET A 40 -7.50 1.49 8.89
C MET A 40 -6.16 2.13 8.53
N THR A 41 -6.16 3.38 8.07
CA THR A 41 -4.92 4.12 7.75
C THR A 41 -3.98 4.19 8.97
N ARG A 42 -4.52 4.53 10.15
CA ARG A 42 -3.75 4.55 11.40
C ARG A 42 -3.23 3.17 11.78
N ARG A 43 -4.03 2.12 11.64
CA ARG A 43 -3.61 0.74 11.95
C ARG A 43 -2.42 0.31 11.09
N VAL A 44 -2.52 0.48 9.77
CA VAL A 44 -1.43 0.14 8.85
C VAL A 44 -0.17 0.96 9.15
N ALA A 45 -0.31 2.28 9.32
CA ALA A 45 0.83 3.14 9.62
C ALA A 45 1.49 2.83 10.97
N SER A 46 0.68 2.54 12.00
CA SER A 46 1.18 2.14 13.33
C SER A 46 1.94 0.81 13.26
N MET A 47 1.44 -0.14 12.49
CA MET A 47 2.12 -1.42 12.26
C MET A 47 3.47 -1.21 11.59
N VAL A 48 3.52 -0.42 10.50
CA VAL A 48 4.78 -0.12 9.79
C VAL A 48 5.77 0.59 10.71
N SER A 49 5.34 1.61 11.43
CA SER A 49 6.17 2.37 12.38
C SER A 49 6.71 1.46 13.49
N ALA A 50 5.85 0.70 14.15
CA ALA A 50 6.22 -0.18 15.27
C ALA A 50 7.13 -1.34 14.83
N SER A 51 7.05 -1.79 13.57
CA SER A 51 7.90 -2.85 13.04
C SER A 51 9.38 -2.48 13.04
N ALA A 52 9.69 -1.20 12.93
CA ALA A 52 11.05 -0.65 12.80
C ALA A 52 11.89 -1.35 11.69
N LEU A 53 11.22 -1.96 10.71
CA LEU A 53 11.90 -2.71 9.65
C LEU A 53 12.61 -1.78 8.67
N ALA A 54 11.95 -0.73 8.20
CA ALA A 54 12.45 0.17 7.16
C ALA A 54 12.00 1.62 7.39
N ALA A 55 12.59 2.57 6.67
CA ALA A 55 12.06 3.91 6.58
C ALA A 55 10.70 3.89 5.88
N TYR A 56 9.78 4.78 6.28
CA TYR A 56 8.46 4.85 5.66
C TYR A 56 7.98 6.27 5.49
N ARG A 57 7.07 6.47 4.55
CA ARG A 57 6.29 7.70 4.37
C ARG A 57 4.92 7.41 3.79
N PHE A 58 4.02 8.35 3.93
CA PHE A 58 2.77 8.32 3.17
C PHE A 58 2.96 8.87 1.76
N ALA A 59 2.29 8.23 0.79
CA ALA A 59 2.01 8.76 -0.53
C ALA A 59 0.50 9.08 -0.58
N VAL A 60 0.15 10.36 -0.64
CA VAL A 60 -1.20 10.85 -0.36
C VAL A 60 -1.90 11.33 -1.63
N ALA A 61 -3.09 10.80 -1.89
CA ALA A 61 -4.03 11.40 -2.84
C ALA A 61 -4.84 12.49 -2.11
N GLY A 62 -4.43 13.75 -2.26
CA GLY A 62 -4.97 14.91 -1.56
C GLY A 62 -3.89 15.73 -0.87
N ASP A 63 -4.23 16.42 0.23
CA ASP A 63 -3.28 17.24 0.99
C ASP A 63 -2.41 16.36 1.91
N ALA A 64 -1.15 16.22 1.57
CA ALA A 64 -0.17 15.47 2.35
C ALA A 64 0.17 16.11 3.73
N ARG A 65 -0.29 17.34 3.98
CA ARG A 65 -0.13 18.04 5.27
C ARG A 65 -1.26 17.75 6.26
N ASP A 66 -2.28 16.97 5.84
CA ASP A 66 -3.36 16.57 6.73
C ASP A 66 -2.82 15.88 7.98
N SER A 67 -3.47 16.14 9.12
CA SER A 67 -3.05 15.62 10.43
C SER A 67 -2.97 14.10 10.47
N LEU A 68 -3.85 13.39 9.73
CA LEU A 68 -3.85 11.94 9.62
C LEU A 68 -2.49 11.36 9.17
N PHE A 69 -1.73 12.12 8.36
CA PHE A 69 -0.44 11.68 7.83
C PHE A 69 0.75 12.27 8.60
N THR A 70 0.58 13.49 9.15
CA THR A 70 1.66 14.20 9.85
C THR A 70 1.74 13.88 11.32
N GLU A 71 0.76 13.16 11.89
CA GLU A 71 0.84 12.65 13.27
C GLU A 71 1.92 11.57 13.45
N PHE A 72 2.33 10.88 12.37
CA PHE A 72 3.38 9.86 12.37
C PHE A 72 4.78 10.49 12.19
N ARG A 73 5.26 11.17 13.24
CA ARG A 73 6.48 11.99 13.23
C ARG A 73 7.78 11.20 13.01
N GLU A 74 7.77 9.90 13.22
CA GLU A 74 8.92 9.01 13.02
C GLU A 74 9.12 8.63 11.55
N GLY A 75 8.10 8.85 10.71
CA GLY A 75 8.18 8.67 9.27
C GLY A 75 8.90 9.80 8.56
N LEU A 76 9.26 9.54 7.32
CA LEU A 76 9.73 10.59 6.41
C LEU A 76 8.55 11.52 6.05
N THR A 77 8.86 12.72 5.59
CA THR A 77 7.84 13.68 5.14
C THR A 77 6.89 13.03 4.11
N PRO A 78 5.57 13.11 4.32
CA PRO A 78 4.59 12.62 3.34
C PRO A 78 4.75 13.31 1.97
N ILE A 79 4.44 12.59 0.90
CA ILE A 79 4.46 13.08 -0.48
C ILE A 79 3.06 13.04 -1.09
N CYS A 80 2.78 13.90 -2.06
CA CYS A 80 1.57 13.82 -2.85
C CYS A 80 1.72 12.76 -3.95
N GLN A 81 0.66 12.00 -4.21
CA GLN A 81 0.56 11.15 -5.39
C GLN A 81 0.43 12.03 -6.63
N VAL A 82 1.19 11.74 -7.68
CA VAL A 82 1.18 12.47 -8.95
C VAL A 82 1.00 11.46 -10.09
N GLY A 83 0.02 11.70 -10.96
CA GLY A 83 -0.31 10.86 -12.11
C GLY A 83 -1.81 10.81 -12.38
N ASP A 84 -2.18 10.48 -13.61
CA ASP A 84 -3.58 10.48 -14.06
C ASP A 84 -4.32 9.22 -13.58
N ASP A 85 -3.61 8.09 -13.48
CA ASP A 85 -4.15 6.84 -12.96
C ASP A 85 -3.35 6.30 -11.76
N LEU A 86 -3.81 5.18 -11.17
CA LEU A 86 -3.16 4.55 -10.02
C LEU A 86 -1.75 4.04 -10.37
N GLY A 87 -1.56 3.50 -11.58
CA GLY A 87 -0.27 3.00 -12.05
C GLY A 87 0.78 4.09 -12.12
N GLU A 88 0.44 5.22 -12.76
CA GLU A 88 1.34 6.38 -12.83
C GLU A 88 1.66 6.92 -11.44
N ARG A 89 0.67 6.99 -10.55
CA ARG A 89 0.88 7.45 -9.16
C ARG A 89 1.85 6.53 -8.41
N MET A 90 1.68 5.22 -8.51
CA MET A 90 2.57 4.24 -7.89
C MET A 90 3.99 4.31 -8.49
N ARG A 91 4.09 4.37 -9.81
CA ARG A 91 5.36 4.51 -10.54
C ARG A 91 6.13 5.77 -10.11
N ASN A 92 5.45 6.91 -10.12
CA ASN A 92 6.08 8.20 -9.79
C ASN A 92 6.50 8.25 -8.31
N ALA A 93 5.69 7.72 -7.39
CA ALA A 93 6.06 7.63 -5.99
C ALA A 93 7.25 6.68 -5.77
N ALA A 94 7.28 5.52 -6.42
CA ALA A 94 8.40 4.59 -6.37
C ALA A 94 9.68 5.24 -6.92
N LYS A 95 9.59 5.90 -8.07
CA LYS A 95 10.72 6.63 -8.65
C LYS A 95 11.25 7.70 -7.70
N GLN A 96 10.37 8.50 -7.09
CA GLN A 96 10.76 9.51 -6.11
C GLN A 96 11.48 8.89 -4.91
N ALA A 97 11.06 7.71 -4.45
CA ALA A 97 11.73 7.02 -3.35
C ALA A 97 13.11 6.49 -3.73
N PHE A 98 13.30 5.95 -4.94
CA PHE A 98 14.62 5.54 -5.44
C PHE A 98 15.56 6.73 -5.66
N ASP A 99 15.03 7.88 -6.09
CA ASP A 99 15.79 9.11 -6.34
C ASP A 99 16.01 9.94 -5.06
N ASP A 100 15.53 9.49 -3.89
CA ASP A 100 15.61 10.24 -2.64
C ASP A 100 17.07 10.42 -2.20
N LYS A 101 17.47 11.66 -2.02
CA LYS A 101 18.84 12.01 -1.59
C LYS A 101 19.06 11.90 -0.08
N LEU A 102 18.00 11.82 0.69
CA LEU A 102 18.04 11.72 2.16
C LEU A 102 18.15 10.29 2.64
N VAL A 103 17.62 9.36 1.85
CA VAL A 103 17.63 7.91 2.13
C VAL A 103 18.17 7.18 0.91
N HIS A 104 19.33 6.54 1.06
CA HIS A 104 19.83 5.66 0.01
C HIS A 104 18.91 4.45 -0.11
N THR A 105 18.11 4.39 -1.18
CA THR A 105 17.06 3.41 -1.37
C THR A 105 17.42 2.43 -2.48
N GLU A 106 17.49 1.15 -2.13
CA GLU A 106 17.74 0.04 -3.06
C GLU A 106 16.47 -0.78 -3.33
N ARG A 107 15.47 -0.68 -2.45
CA ARG A 107 14.19 -1.39 -2.57
C ARG A 107 13.06 -0.50 -2.10
N VAL A 108 11.93 -0.59 -2.79
CA VAL A 108 10.70 0.13 -2.43
C VAL A 108 9.58 -0.87 -2.24
N ILE A 109 8.79 -0.67 -1.20
CA ILE A 109 7.53 -1.39 -0.98
C ILE A 109 6.40 -0.38 -1.01
N LEU A 110 5.37 -0.63 -1.81
CA LEU A 110 4.11 0.10 -1.84
C LEU A 110 3.07 -0.75 -1.13
N ILE A 111 2.34 -0.16 -0.19
CA ILE A 111 1.23 -0.83 0.51
C ILE A 111 -0.01 0.05 0.51
N GLY A 112 -1.19 -0.56 0.43
CA GLY A 112 -2.47 0.13 0.63
C GLY A 112 -2.74 0.40 2.12
N ALA A 113 -3.46 1.48 2.41
CA ALA A 113 -3.87 1.83 3.77
C ALA A 113 -5.18 1.16 4.21
N ASP A 114 -5.72 0.23 3.44
CA ASP A 114 -7.03 -0.39 3.59
C ASP A 114 -7.01 -1.91 3.83
N CYS A 115 -5.83 -2.48 4.02
CA CYS A 115 -5.64 -3.87 4.42
C CYS A 115 -5.32 -3.95 5.94
N PRO A 116 -6.34 -4.01 6.81
CA PRO A 116 -6.14 -3.97 8.25
C PRO A 116 -5.58 -5.28 8.84
N THR A 117 -5.49 -6.34 8.05
CA THR A 117 -4.87 -7.63 8.41
C THR A 117 -3.37 -7.67 8.18
N MET A 118 -2.83 -6.71 7.43
CA MET A 118 -1.39 -6.65 7.20
C MET A 118 -0.64 -6.47 8.53
N ASP A 119 0.36 -7.28 8.77
CA ASP A 119 1.22 -7.22 9.92
C ASP A 119 2.72 -7.16 9.53
N ALA A 120 3.59 -7.04 10.52
CA ALA A 120 5.02 -6.93 10.30
C ALA A 120 5.64 -8.16 9.63
N SER A 121 5.04 -9.35 9.79
CA SER A 121 5.55 -10.59 9.18
C SER A 121 5.35 -10.61 7.66
N HIS A 122 4.24 -10.05 7.16
CA HIS A 122 3.97 -9.89 5.74
C HIS A 122 4.97 -8.92 5.09
N LEU A 123 5.22 -7.79 5.76
CA LEU A 123 6.22 -6.82 5.30
C LEU A 123 7.64 -7.44 5.30
N GLU A 124 8.02 -8.12 6.38
CA GLU A 124 9.33 -8.79 6.48
C GLU A 124 9.47 -9.94 5.47
N GLY A 125 8.40 -10.69 5.21
CA GLY A 125 8.36 -11.72 4.19
C GLY A 125 8.67 -11.17 2.80
N ALA A 126 8.03 -10.06 2.43
CA ALA A 126 8.28 -9.38 1.16
C ALA A 126 9.73 -8.87 1.07
N LEU A 127 10.28 -8.33 2.16
CA LEU A 127 11.67 -7.87 2.21
C LEU A 127 12.67 -9.02 2.02
N LYS A 128 12.45 -10.17 2.65
CA LYS A 128 13.29 -11.36 2.48
C LYS A 128 13.27 -11.89 1.04
N VAL A 129 12.12 -11.85 0.38
CA VAL A 129 12.01 -12.23 -1.04
C VAL A 129 12.84 -11.29 -1.92
N LEU A 130 12.74 -9.98 -1.72
CA LEU A 130 13.56 -9.01 -2.46
C LEU A 130 15.06 -9.17 -2.17
N GLU A 131 15.45 -9.53 -0.94
CA GLU A 131 16.85 -9.83 -0.58
C GLU A 131 17.38 -11.08 -1.26
N SER A 132 16.52 -12.06 -1.55
CA SER A 132 16.92 -13.27 -2.28
C SER A 132 17.23 -13.04 -3.76
N GLY A 133 17.02 -11.83 -4.28
CA GLY A 133 17.29 -11.45 -5.67
C GLY A 133 16.07 -11.47 -6.59
N VAL A 134 14.87 -11.75 -6.06
CA VAL A 134 13.61 -11.56 -6.80
C VAL A 134 13.39 -10.07 -7.02
N GLU A 135 13.04 -9.67 -8.25
CA GLU A 135 12.93 -8.26 -8.60
C GLU A 135 11.62 -7.62 -8.15
N VAL A 136 10.51 -8.36 -8.20
CA VAL A 136 9.18 -7.89 -7.79
C VAL A 136 8.47 -8.94 -6.93
N VAL A 137 7.93 -8.51 -5.79
CA VAL A 137 7.15 -9.35 -4.88
C VAL A 137 5.76 -8.77 -4.69
N PHE A 138 4.75 -9.64 -4.63
CA PHE A 138 3.37 -9.26 -4.36
C PHE A 138 2.83 -9.94 -3.10
N VAL A 139 1.97 -9.22 -2.35
CA VAL A 139 0.96 -9.82 -1.50
C VAL A 139 -0.37 -9.61 -2.20
N PRO A 140 -0.97 -10.67 -2.78
CA PRO A 140 -2.24 -10.56 -3.48
C PRO A 140 -3.37 -10.08 -2.56
N ALA A 141 -4.37 -9.42 -3.13
CA ALA A 141 -5.67 -9.18 -2.53
C ALA A 141 -6.68 -10.26 -2.99
N GLU A 142 -7.66 -10.58 -2.14
CA GLU A 142 -8.70 -11.55 -2.49
C GLU A 142 -9.58 -11.10 -3.68
N ASP A 143 -9.64 -9.79 -3.95
CA ASP A 143 -10.41 -9.20 -5.05
C ASP A 143 -9.73 -9.28 -6.43
N GLY A 144 -8.50 -9.84 -6.51
CA GLY A 144 -7.71 -9.96 -7.73
C GLY A 144 -6.72 -8.82 -7.98
N GLY A 145 -6.61 -7.88 -7.03
CA GLY A 145 -5.56 -6.88 -6.93
C GLY A 145 -4.36 -7.34 -6.10
N TYR A 146 -3.70 -6.40 -5.48
CA TYR A 146 -2.66 -6.66 -4.47
C TYR A 146 -2.65 -5.55 -3.41
N VAL A 147 -2.41 -5.92 -2.18
CA VAL A 147 -2.32 -5.01 -1.02
C VAL A 147 -0.89 -4.52 -0.78
N LEU A 148 0.09 -5.26 -1.32
CA LEU A 148 1.50 -4.92 -1.28
C LEU A 148 2.17 -5.29 -2.60
N VAL A 149 3.00 -4.38 -3.10
CA VAL A 149 4.01 -4.69 -4.13
C VAL A 149 5.36 -4.14 -3.72
N GLY A 150 6.38 -5.00 -3.75
CA GLY A 150 7.77 -4.62 -3.49
C GLY A 150 8.61 -4.76 -4.75
N MET A 151 9.62 -3.90 -4.90
CA MET A 151 10.49 -3.91 -6.08
C MET A 151 11.92 -3.46 -5.75
N SER A 152 12.91 -4.00 -6.50
CA SER A 152 14.33 -3.63 -6.38
C SER A 152 14.75 -2.54 -7.36
N ARG A 153 13.90 -2.17 -8.30
CA ARG A 153 14.04 -1.06 -9.24
C ARG A 153 12.67 -0.65 -9.76
N VAL A 154 12.54 0.51 -10.36
CA VAL A 154 11.32 0.85 -11.08
C VAL A 154 11.17 -0.06 -12.30
N VAL A 155 10.05 -0.76 -12.38
CA VAL A 155 9.70 -1.65 -13.49
C VAL A 155 8.48 -1.04 -14.18
N ASP A 156 8.68 -0.41 -15.33
CA ASP A 156 7.63 0.34 -16.03
C ASP A 156 6.46 -0.55 -16.46
N GLU A 157 6.74 -1.80 -16.84
CA GLU A 157 5.75 -2.80 -17.26
C GLU A 157 4.72 -3.10 -16.17
N LEU A 158 5.10 -2.98 -14.90
CA LEU A 158 4.22 -3.16 -13.74
C LEU A 158 3.08 -2.14 -13.70
N PHE A 159 3.30 -0.95 -14.25
CA PHE A 159 2.41 0.19 -14.07
C PHE A 159 1.65 0.60 -15.35
N GLN A 160 2.07 0.13 -16.52
CA GLN A 160 1.54 0.58 -17.80
C GLN A 160 0.47 -0.36 -18.35
N ASN A 161 -0.64 0.23 -18.83
CA ASN A 161 -1.73 -0.51 -19.48
C ASN A 161 -2.26 -1.66 -18.59
N ILE A 162 -2.43 -1.40 -17.31
CA ILE A 162 -3.12 -2.27 -16.35
C ILE A 162 -4.55 -1.75 -16.18
N ALA A 163 -5.52 -2.64 -16.14
CA ALA A 163 -6.93 -2.30 -15.91
C ALA A 163 -7.16 -2.07 -14.40
N TRP A 164 -6.71 -0.94 -13.88
CA TRP A 164 -6.81 -0.60 -12.46
C TRP A 164 -8.26 -0.63 -11.96
N GLY A 165 -8.45 -1.15 -10.74
CA GLY A 165 -9.77 -1.26 -10.10
C GLY A 165 -10.61 -2.43 -10.61
N THR A 166 -10.02 -3.41 -11.30
CA THR A 166 -10.65 -4.66 -11.72
C THR A 166 -9.99 -5.87 -11.05
N SER A 167 -10.66 -7.00 -11.07
CA SER A 167 -10.11 -8.29 -10.56
C SER A 167 -8.98 -8.86 -11.43
N GLU A 168 -8.61 -8.20 -12.52
CA GLU A 168 -7.55 -8.65 -13.43
C GLU A 168 -6.20 -7.99 -13.17
N VAL A 169 -6.11 -7.06 -12.22
CA VAL A 169 -4.89 -6.24 -11.96
C VAL A 169 -3.67 -7.14 -11.73
N LEU A 170 -3.74 -8.09 -10.80
CA LEU A 170 -2.61 -8.97 -10.48
C LEU A 170 -2.23 -9.86 -11.68
N SER A 171 -3.22 -10.50 -12.32
CA SER A 171 -2.98 -11.40 -13.44
C SER A 171 -2.34 -10.67 -14.63
N MET A 172 -2.80 -9.45 -14.94
CA MET A 172 -2.21 -8.61 -15.98
C MET A 172 -0.78 -8.18 -15.61
N SER A 173 -0.54 -7.79 -14.35
CA SER A 173 0.78 -7.42 -13.86
C SER A 173 1.77 -8.58 -14.00
N LEU A 174 1.42 -9.78 -13.52
CA LEU A 174 2.26 -10.97 -13.61
C LEU A 174 2.57 -11.36 -15.06
N LYS A 175 1.58 -11.28 -15.95
CA LYS A 175 1.77 -11.57 -17.37
C LYS A 175 2.79 -10.62 -17.99
N LYS A 176 2.65 -9.29 -17.79
CA LYS A 176 3.56 -8.29 -18.34
C LYS A 176 4.98 -8.42 -17.79
N LEU A 177 5.13 -8.68 -16.50
CA LEU A 177 6.44 -8.89 -15.88
C LEU A 177 7.11 -10.16 -16.43
N SER A 178 6.35 -11.24 -16.63
CA SER A 178 6.85 -12.47 -17.25
C SER A 178 7.31 -12.24 -18.70
N GLU A 179 6.52 -11.49 -19.50
CA GLU A 179 6.89 -11.13 -20.88
C GLU A 179 8.15 -10.26 -20.94
N ALA A 180 8.38 -9.43 -19.90
CA ALA A 180 9.58 -8.60 -19.76
C ALA A 180 10.79 -9.35 -19.14
N GLY A 181 10.63 -10.62 -18.77
CA GLY A 181 11.68 -11.42 -18.14
C GLY A 181 12.03 -10.99 -16.71
N VAL A 182 11.10 -10.29 -16.03
CA VAL A 182 11.26 -9.84 -14.64
C VAL A 182 10.89 -10.96 -13.69
N SER A 183 11.79 -11.27 -12.75
CA SER A 183 11.53 -12.30 -11.73
C SER A 183 10.50 -11.83 -10.72
N THR A 184 9.48 -12.67 -10.45
CA THR A 184 8.37 -12.32 -9.57
C THR A 184 8.08 -13.43 -8.57
N GLN A 185 7.57 -13.04 -7.38
CA GLN A 185 7.03 -13.97 -6.41
C GLN A 185 5.76 -13.41 -5.77
N CYS A 186 4.73 -14.24 -5.61
CA CYS A 186 3.55 -13.93 -4.80
C CYS A 186 3.69 -14.60 -3.44
N LEU A 187 3.32 -13.87 -2.38
CA LEU A 187 3.13 -14.37 -1.03
C LEU A 187 1.67 -14.76 -0.82
N GLU A 188 1.33 -15.22 0.39
CA GLU A 188 -0.04 -15.56 0.75
C GLU A 188 -0.96 -14.32 0.64
N PRO A 189 -2.17 -14.49 0.11
CA PRO A 189 -3.10 -13.39 -0.09
C PRO A 189 -3.65 -12.85 1.23
N LEU A 190 -4.01 -11.56 1.23
CA LEU A 190 -4.72 -10.89 2.31
C LEU A 190 -6.03 -10.31 1.77
N TRP A 191 -6.92 -9.92 2.69
CA TRP A 191 -8.12 -9.19 2.34
C TRP A 191 -7.99 -7.71 2.73
N ASP A 192 -8.56 -6.86 1.92
CA ASP A 192 -8.78 -5.44 2.17
C ASP A 192 -10.27 -5.18 2.44
N VAL A 193 -10.59 -3.97 2.82
CA VAL A 193 -11.96 -3.56 3.12
C VAL A 193 -12.44 -2.59 2.06
N ASP A 194 -13.23 -3.04 1.11
CA ASP A 194 -13.72 -2.18 0.03
C ASP A 194 -15.24 -2.22 -0.16
N THR A 195 -15.88 -3.32 0.20
CA THR A 195 -17.31 -3.53 0.02
C THR A 195 -18.02 -3.85 1.34
N VAL A 196 -19.37 -3.87 1.32
CA VAL A 196 -20.21 -4.18 2.50
C VAL A 196 -19.95 -5.61 3.01
N GLU A 197 -19.64 -6.51 2.11
CA GLU A 197 -19.32 -7.91 2.38
C GLU A 197 -18.06 -8.08 3.23
N ASP A 198 -17.15 -7.08 3.22
CA ASP A 198 -15.92 -7.09 4.01
C ASP A 198 -16.13 -6.64 5.46
N LEU A 199 -17.20 -5.87 5.75
CA LEU A 199 -17.45 -5.33 7.09
C LEU A 199 -17.51 -6.40 8.20
N PRO A 200 -18.15 -7.57 8.02
CA PRO A 200 -18.13 -8.61 9.04
C PRO A 200 -16.73 -9.12 9.36
N LYS A 201 -15.81 -9.11 8.41
CA LYS A 201 -14.41 -9.55 8.61
C LYS A 201 -13.67 -8.67 9.61
N LEU A 202 -14.07 -7.40 9.77
CA LEU A 202 -13.49 -6.48 10.76
C LEU A 202 -13.61 -6.97 12.20
N ALA A 203 -14.64 -7.76 12.50
CA ALA A 203 -14.83 -8.35 13.83
C ALA A 203 -13.79 -9.44 14.16
N LEU A 204 -13.08 -9.96 13.16
CA LEU A 204 -12.03 -10.98 13.32
C LEU A 204 -10.66 -10.37 13.59
N LEU A 205 -10.52 -9.04 13.54
CA LEU A 205 -9.26 -8.35 13.78
C LEU A 205 -8.86 -8.39 15.25
N GLU A 206 -7.61 -8.72 15.52
CA GLU A 206 -6.99 -8.63 16.84
C GLU A 206 -5.78 -7.69 16.80
N PRO A 207 -5.75 -6.64 17.62
CA PRO A 207 -6.88 -6.13 18.42
C PRO A 207 -8.01 -5.62 17.49
N PRO A 208 -9.25 -5.49 18.01
CA PRO A 208 -10.38 -4.94 17.25
C PRO A 208 -10.07 -3.55 16.69
N LEU A 209 -10.63 -3.24 15.52
CA LEU A 209 -10.53 -1.92 14.92
C LEU A 209 -11.66 -1.03 15.49
N ASN A 210 -11.30 0.03 16.21
CA ASN A 210 -12.25 1.02 16.70
C ASN A 210 -12.44 2.12 15.64
N TRP A 211 -13.68 2.28 15.14
CA TRP A 211 -14.01 3.25 14.08
C TRP A 211 -15.43 3.82 14.18
#